data_698bd51cef7d8a616c09b2219cfd66db
#
_entry.id   698bd51cef7d8a616c09b2219cfd66db
#
_cell.length_a   1.000
_cell.length_b   1.000
_cell.length_c   1.000
_cell.angle_alpha   90.00
_cell.angle_beta   90.00
_cell.angle_gamma   90.00
#
_symmetry.space_group_name_H-M   'P 1'
#
loop_
_entity.id
_entity.type
_entity.pdbx_description
1 polymer ?
#
loop_
_entity_poly.entity_id
_entity_poly.type
_entity_poly.pdbx_seq_one_letter_code
_entity_poly.pdbx_strand_id
1 'polypeptide(L)'
;MKCAENDLQVATGEGVILGVEKRVTSTLLEASSVEKIVEIDRHIGCAMSGLQADARSMVEHARVESQSHAFHYNEPLRVESCTQSICDLALRFGEGADGEESIMSRPFGVALLIAGYDEDGPSL
;
A
#
# COMPACT_ATOMS: atom_id res chain seq x y z
N MET A 1 -0.10 6.71 -16.44
CA MET A 1 0.27 6.82 -15.03
C MET A 1 1.76 6.49 -14.92
N LYS A 2 2.62 7.46 -14.59
CA LYS A 2 4.05 7.17 -14.42
C LYS A 2 4.19 6.46 -13.08
N CYS A 3 4.42 5.15 -13.10
CA CYS A 3 4.96 4.45 -11.95
C CYS A 3 6.26 5.13 -11.54
N ALA A 4 6.51 5.22 -10.25
CA ALA A 4 7.77 5.72 -9.72
C ALA A 4 8.93 5.00 -10.42
N GLU A 5 9.94 5.72 -10.77
CA GLU A 5 10.94 5.41 -11.80
C GLU A 5 11.67 4.05 -11.70
N ASN A 6 11.42 3.21 -10.71
CA ASN A 6 12.18 1.97 -10.51
C ASN A 6 11.37 0.80 -9.90
N ASP A 7 10.06 0.81 -10.00
CA ASP A 7 9.22 -0.27 -9.49
C ASP A 7 8.67 -1.09 -10.66
N LEU A 8 8.89 -2.39 -10.63
CA LEU A 8 8.40 -3.35 -11.63
C LEU A 8 7.27 -4.18 -11.04
N GLN A 9 6.25 -4.37 -11.84
CA GLN A 9 5.11 -5.22 -11.52
C GLN A 9 4.78 -6.14 -12.68
N VAL A 10 4.55 -7.40 -12.39
CA VAL A 10 4.15 -8.41 -13.38
C VAL A 10 3.01 -9.22 -12.82
N ALA A 11 1.89 -9.22 -13.51
CA ALA A 11 0.77 -10.13 -13.24
C ALA A 11 0.80 -11.29 -14.23
N THR A 12 0.64 -12.50 -13.72
CA THR A 12 0.51 -13.74 -14.50
C THR A 12 -0.82 -14.41 -14.15
N GLY A 13 -1.20 -15.45 -14.86
CA GLY A 13 -2.40 -16.23 -14.51
C GLY A 13 -2.32 -16.97 -13.18
N GLU A 14 -1.13 -17.10 -12.61
CA GLU A 14 -0.88 -17.86 -11.37
C GLU A 14 -0.49 -16.98 -10.17
N GLY A 15 -0.17 -15.71 -10.39
CA GLY A 15 0.26 -14.83 -9.31
C GLY A 15 0.72 -13.46 -9.78
N VAL A 16 1.19 -12.67 -8.81
CA VAL A 16 1.71 -11.32 -9.04
C VAL A 16 3.11 -11.21 -8.43
N ILE A 17 4.00 -10.56 -9.15
CA ILE A 17 5.37 -10.30 -8.70
C ILE A 17 5.57 -8.79 -8.60
N LEU A 18 6.03 -8.34 -7.45
CA LEU A 18 6.49 -6.97 -7.21
C LEU A 18 8.00 -6.95 -7.12
N GLY A 19 8.64 -6.09 -7.88
CA GLY A 19 10.08 -5.87 -7.84
C GLY A 19 10.41 -4.40 -7.67
N VAL A 20 11.37 -4.09 -6.82
CA VAL A 20 11.80 -2.71 -6.56
C VAL A 20 13.32 -2.59 -6.62
N GLU A 21 13.82 -1.47 -7.13
CA GLU A 21 15.22 -1.13 -7.06
C GLU A 21 15.54 -0.48 -5.72
N LYS A 22 16.51 -1.04 -5.00
CA LYS A 22 17.07 -0.43 -3.79
C LYS A 22 18.37 0.29 -4.14
N ARG A 23 18.37 1.62 -4.06
CA ARG A 23 19.58 2.43 -4.15
C ARG A 23 20.09 2.73 -2.74
N VAL A 24 21.18 2.09 -2.37
CA VAL A 24 21.91 2.43 -1.14
C VAL A 24 22.96 3.48 -1.49
N THR A 25 22.67 4.75 -1.19
CA THR A 25 23.54 5.87 -1.52
C THR A 25 24.64 6.13 -0.50
N SER A 26 24.55 5.49 0.68
CA SER A 26 25.53 5.65 1.77
C SER A 26 26.00 4.30 2.27
N THR A 27 27.31 4.14 2.46
CA THR A 27 27.90 2.96 3.10
C THR A 27 27.58 2.83 4.59
N LEU A 28 27.01 3.88 5.20
CA LEU A 28 26.54 3.90 6.58
C LEU A 28 25.11 3.39 6.75
N LEU A 29 24.34 3.25 5.65
CA LEU A 29 23.01 2.67 5.65
C LEU A 29 23.10 1.17 5.39
N GLU A 30 22.52 0.38 6.29
CA GLU A 30 22.30 -1.03 6.01
C GLU A 30 21.20 -1.18 4.96
N ALA A 31 21.44 -2.00 3.92
CA ALA A 31 20.46 -2.27 2.87
C ALA A 31 19.16 -2.86 3.42
N SER A 32 19.21 -3.58 4.55
CA SER A 32 18.06 -4.12 5.26
C SER A 32 17.16 -3.06 5.92
N SER A 33 17.68 -1.85 6.16
CA SER A 33 16.89 -0.75 6.73
C SER A 33 16.00 -0.04 5.71
N VAL A 34 16.22 -0.26 4.43
CA VAL A 34 15.43 0.31 3.33
C VAL A 34 14.41 -0.73 2.87
N GLU A 35 13.22 -0.69 3.43
CA GLU A 35 12.10 -1.51 2.99
C GLU A 35 11.23 -0.73 2.02
N LYS A 36 11.11 -1.22 0.79
CA LYS A 36 10.22 -0.69 -0.25
C LYS A 36 9.06 -1.63 -0.56
N ILE A 37 9.14 -2.88 -0.15
CA ILE A 37 8.07 -3.87 -0.25
C ILE A 37 7.66 -4.27 1.16
N VAL A 38 6.36 -4.18 1.43
CA VAL A 38 5.77 -4.57 2.72
C VAL A 38 4.57 -5.48 2.50
N GLU A 39 4.32 -6.33 3.46
CA GLU A 39 3.13 -7.16 3.54
C GLU A 39 2.01 -6.40 4.24
N ILE A 40 0.85 -6.33 3.61
CA ILE A 40 -0.39 -5.81 4.22
C ILE A 40 -1.13 -6.96 4.90
N ASP A 41 -1.31 -8.06 4.18
CA ASP A 41 -1.90 -9.29 4.69
C ASP A 41 -1.20 -10.47 4.01
N ARG A 42 -1.47 -11.70 4.42
CA ARG A 42 -0.85 -12.92 3.87
C ARG A 42 -0.96 -13.03 2.35
N HIS A 43 -2.04 -12.47 1.78
CA HIS A 43 -2.35 -12.51 0.35
C HIS A 43 -2.21 -11.17 -0.35
N ILE A 44 -1.83 -10.10 0.36
CA ILE A 44 -1.69 -8.75 -0.17
C ILE A 44 -0.32 -8.17 0.18
N GLY A 45 0.43 -7.79 -0.83
CA GLY A 45 1.69 -7.07 -0.71
C GLY A 45 1.60 -5.66 -1.32
N CYS A 46 2.49 -4.80 -0.89
CA CYS A 46 2.55 -3.42 -1.36
C CYS A 46 4.01 -3.02 -1.60
N ALA A 47 4.28 -2.45 -2.78
CA ALA A 47 5.52 -1.74 -3.06
C ALA A 47 5.28 -0.24 -2.91
N MET A 48 6.25 0.47 -2.34
CA MET A 48 6.13 1.88 -2.02
C MET A 48 7.30 2.70 -2.58
N SER A 49 6.99 3.91 -3.02
CA SER A 49 7.96 4.90 -3.48
C SER A 49 7.55 6.28 -3.02
N GLY A 50 8.49 7.04 -2.46
CA GLY A 50 8.25 8.39 -1.95
C GLY A 50 8.53 8.52 -0.45
N LEU A 51 7.74 9.34 0.25
CA LEU A 51 7.91 9.58 1.68
C LEU A 51 7.56 8.35 2.52
N GLN A 52 8.54 7.75 3.15
CA GLN A 52 8.42 6.53 3.95
C GLN A 52 7.41 6.65 5.11
N ALA A 53 7.37 7.81 5.77
CA ALA A 53 6.43 8.03 6.87
C ALA A 53 4.97 7.97 6.40
N ASP A 54 4.66 8.59 5.26
CA ASP A 54 3.34 8.57 4.65
C ASP A 54 2.96 7.14 4.22
N ALA A 55 3.90 6.43 3.60
CA ALA A 55 3.70 5.04 3.19
C ALA A 55 3.37 4.13 4.39
N ARG A 56 4.09 4.28 5.50
CA ARG A 56 3.83 3.50 6.72
C ARG A 56 2.44 3.76 7.29
N SER A 57 1.99 5.01 7.32
CA SER A 57 0.65 5.36 7.78
C SER A 57 -0.44 4.71 6.92
N MET A 58 -0.27 4.71 5.60
CA MET A 58 -1.20 4.09 4.67
C MET A 58 -1.22 2.57 4.81
N VAL A 59 -0.05 1.94 4.96
CA VAL A 59 0.08 0.49 5.15
C VAL A 59 -0.53 0.06 6.48
N GLU A 60 -0.30 0.78 7.55
CA GLU A 60 -0.92 0.49 8.86
C GLU A 60 -2.45 0.57 8.80
N HIS A 61 -2.99 1.58 8.12
CA HIS A 61 -4.43 1.67 7.89
C HIS A 61 -4.96 0.44 7.14
N ALA A 62 -4.27 0.04 6.07
CA ALA A 62 -4.64 -1.13 5.28
C ALA A 62 -4.58 -2.44 6.09
N ARG A 63 -3.58 -2.59 6.95
CA ARG A 63 -3.45 -3.75 7.85
C ARG A 63 -4.60 -3.84 8.85
N VAL A 64 -4.93 -2.72 9.47
CA VAL A 64 -6.06 -2.65 10.42
C VAL A 64 -7.37 -2.98 9.71
N GLU A 65 -7.60 -2.42 8.54
CA GLU A 65 -8.80 -2.68 7.74
C GLU A 65 -8.90 -4.15 7.34
N SER A 66 -7.81 -4.76 6.88
CA SER A 66 -7.77 -6.18 6.50
C SER A 66 -8.09 -7.10 7.68
N GLN A 67 -7.51 -6.85 8.84
CA GLN A 67 -7.75 -7.63 10.05
C GLN A 67 -9.17 -7.41 10.59
N SER A 68 -9.67 -6.19 10.55
CA SER A 68 -11.05 -5.87 10.96
C SER A 68 -12.07 -6.59 10.08
N HIS A 69 -11.86 -6.59 8.77
CA HIS A 69 -12.72 -7.33 7.83
C HIS A 69 -12.69 -8.83 8.11
N ALA A 70 -11.52 -9.42 8.29
CA ALA A 70 -11.39 -10.84 8.62
C ALA A 70 -12.07 -11.20 9.93
N PHE A 71 -12.00 -10.33 10.93
CA PHE A 71 -12.65 -10.53 12.22
C PHE A 71 -14.18 -10.49 12.13
N HIS A 72 -14.75 -9.53 11.38
CA HIS A 72 -16.20 -9.34 11.27
C HIS A 72 -16.87 -10.33 10.31
N TYR A 73 -16.21 -10.69 9.21
CA TYR A 73 -16.79 -11.49 8.13
C TYR A 73 -16.21 -12.89 8.04
N ASN A 74 -15.17 -13.20 8.81
CA ASN A 74 -14.46 -14.48 8.79
C ASN A 74 -13.98 -14.90 7.39
N GLU A 75 -13.60 -13.90 6.58
CA GLU A 75 -13.07 -14.09 5.23
C GLU A 75 -11.96 -13.05 4.94
N PRO A 76 -11.01 -13.34 4.04
CA PRO A 76 -9.95 -12.41 3.67
C PRO A 76 -10.52 -11.18 2.96
N LEU A 77 -9.93 -10.00 3.21
CA LEU A 77 -10.25 -8.78 2.47
C LEU A 77 -9.78 -8.92 1.02
N ARG A 78 -10.62 -8.55 0.07
CA ARG A 78 -10.24 -8.52 -1.35
C ARG A 78 -9.21 -7.43 -1.63
N VAL A 79 -8.34 -7.67 -2.62
CA VAL A 79 -7.31 -6.71 -3.04
C VAL A 79 -7.94 -5.39 -3.48
N GLU A 80 -9.02 -5.44 -4.26
CA GLU A 80 -9.76 -4.26 -4.71
C GLU A 80 -10.31 -3.44 -3.52
N SER A 81 -10.91 -4.10 -2.54
CA SER A 81 -11.45 -3.44 -1.34
C SER A 81 -10.35 -2.79 -0.51
N CYS A 82 -9.21 -3.46 -0.38
CA CYS A 82 -8.03 -2.91 0.29
C CYS A 82 -7.53 -1.64 -0.42
N THR A 83 -7.43 -1.69 -1.73
CA THR A 83 -7.02 -0.54 -2.56
C THR A 83 -7.99 0.62 -2.42
N GLN A 84 -9.30 0.35 -2.46
CA GLN A 84 -10.33 1.36 -2.27
C GLN A 84 -10.24 2.04 -0.90
N SER A 85 -10.03 1.27 0.15
CA SER A 85 -9.85 1.81 1.51
C SER A 85 -8.65 2.76 1.61
N ILE A 86 -7.53 2.39 0.98
CA ILE A 86 -6.33 3.25 0.93
C ILE A 86 -6.59 4.53 0.12
N CYS A 87 -7.29 4.42 -1.00
CA CYS A 87 -7.67 5.59 -1.81
C CYS A 87 -8.58 6.53 -1.03
N ASP A 88 -9.55 6.01 -0.30
CA ASP A 88 -10.45 6.81 0.54
C ASP A 88 -9.68 7.54 1.65
N LEU A 89 -8.71 6.87 2.27
CA LEU A 89 -7.82 7.51 3.24
C LEU A 89 -7.01 8.65 2.60
N ALA A 90 -6.47 8.43 1.41
CA ALA A 90 -5.66 9.41 0.70
C ALA A 90 -6.44 10.69 0.33
N LEU A 91 -7.76 10.59 0.19
CA LEU A 91 -8.63 11.73 -0.09
C LEU A 91 -9.01 12.55 1.16
N ARG A 92 -8.74 12.04 2.36
CA ARG A 92 -9.06 12.70 3.64
C ARG A 92 -7.98 13.68 4.07
N PHE A 93 -7.64 14.63 3.22
CA PHE A 93 -6.73 15.73 3.55
C PHE A 93 -7.45 17.09 3.40
N GLY A 94 -6.97 18.11 4.12
CA GLY A 94 -7.57 19.44 4.11
C GLY A 94 -8.78 19.56 5.04
N GLU A 95 -9.56 20.62 4.90
CA GLU A 95 -10.81 20.78 5.64
C GLU A 95 -11.84 19.81 5.07
N GLY A 96 -12.33 18.90 5.92
CA GLY A 96 -13.35 17.95 5.54
C GLY A 96 -14.60 18.65 5.01
N ALA A 97 -15.11 18.24 3.88
CA ALA A 97 -16.46 18.58 3.48
C ALA A 97 -17.40 18.02 4.56
N ASP A 98 -18.32 18.84 5.06
CA ASP A 98 -19.36 18.48 6.05
C ASP A 98 -18.93 18.37 7.53
N GLY A 99 -17.90 19.10 7.98
CA GLY A 99 -17.61 19.26 9.41
C GLY A 99 -16.97 18.06 10.09
N GLU A 100 -16.53 17.06 9.34
CA GLU A 100 -15.63 16.03 9.83
C GLU A 100 -14.21 16.59 9.95
N GLU A 101 -13.55 16.29 11.07
CA GLU A 101 -12.16 16.68 11.26
C GLU A 101 -11.29 16.10 10.15
N SER A 102 -10.54 16.96 9.49
CA SER A 102 -9.49 16.53 8.56
C SER A 102 -8.45 15.70 9.29
N ILE A 103 -8.26 14.45 8.88
CA ILE A 103 -7.26 13.55 9.46
C ILE A 103 -5.86 13.97 9.05
N MET A 104 -5.72 14.64 7.90
CA MET A 104 -4.45 14.99 7.29
C MET A 104 -4.40 16.46 6.90
N SER A 105 -3.30 17.13 7.24
CA SER A 105 -3.05 18.53 6.88
C SER A 105 -2.55 18.73 5.46
N ARG A 106 -2.10 17.68 4.79
CA ARG A 106 -1.55 17.69 3.43
C ARG A 106 -1.77 16.35 2.73
N PRO A 107 -1.75 16.32 1.38
CA PRO A 107 -1.77 15.07 0.62
C PRO A 107 -0.57 14.18 0.96
N PHE A 108 -0.73 12.87 0.81
CA PHE A 108 0.37 11.92 0.92
C PHE A 108 1.38 12.09 -0.23
N GLY A 109 2.66 12.15 0.11
CA GLY A 109 3.77 12.24 -0.85
C GLY A 109 4.34 10.86 -1.20
N VAL A 110 3.49 9.89 -1.53
CA VAL A 110 3.91 8.52 -1.80
C VAL A 110 3.09 7.90 -2.93
N ALA A 111 3.72 7.04 -3.71
CA ALA A 111 3.07 6.15 -4.67
C ALA A 111 3.12 4.72 -4.15
N LEU A 112 1.99 4.03 -4.23
CA LEU A 112 1.84 2.63 -3.81
C LEU A 112 1.44 1.75 -4.99
N LEU A 113 2.04 0.56 -5.05
CA LEU A 113 1.63 -0.53 -5.92
C LEU A 113 1.11 -1.66 -5.04
N ILE A 114 -0.16 -1.95 -5.13
CA ILE A 114 -0.82 -2.97 -4.31
C ILE A 114 -1.09 -4.18 -5.16
N ALA A 115 -0.62 -5.33 -4.74
CA ALA A 115 -0.75 -6.57 -5.45
C ALA A 115 -1.15 -7.70 -4.51
N GLY A 116 -1.92 -8.64 -5.02
CA GLY A 116 -2.32 -9.79 -4.23
C GLY A 116 -3.03 -10.83 -5.04
N TYR A 117 -3.43 -11.88 -4.33
CA TYR A 117 -4.18 -12.99 -4.86
C TYR A 117 -5.41 -13.22 -3.97
N ASP A 118 -6.59 -13.09 -4.53
CA ASP A 118 -7.87 -13.29 -3.85
C ASP A 118 -8.78 -14.28 -4.63
N GLU A 119 -10.05 -14.32 -4.29
CA GLU A 119 -11.03 -15.20 -4.94
C GLU A 119 -11.18 -14.92 -6.45
N ASP A 120 -10.94 -13.70 -6.86
CA ASP A 120 -11.00 -13.26 -8.27
C ASP A 120 -9.68 -13.56 -9.02
N GLY A 121 -8.68 -14.09 -8.31
CA GLY A 121 -7.36 -14.41 -8.84
C GLY A 121 -6.31 -13.33 -8.56
N PRO A 122 -5.22 -13.33 -9.34
CA PRO A 122 -4.15 -12.34 -9.18
C PRO A 122 -4.66 -10.95 -9.57
N SER A 123 -4.43 -9.98 -8.69
CA SER A 123 -4.83 -8.57 -8.88
C SER A 123 -3.69 -7.63 -8.62
N LEU A 124 -3.67 -6.53 -9.38
CA LEU A 124 -2.63 -5.52 -9.35
C LEU A 124 -3.24 -4.13 -9.50
#